data_e90d9c37b8d5d9e27c10df0e66444a54
#
_entry.id   e90d9c37b8d5d9e27c10df0e66444a54
#
_cell.length_a   1.000
_cell.length_b   1.000
_cell.length_c   1.000
_cell.angle_alpha   90.00
_cell.angle_beta   90.00
_cell.angle_gamma   90.00
#
_symmetry.space_group_name_H-M   'P 1'
#
loop_
_entity.id
_entity.type
_entity.pdbx_description
1 polymer ?
#
loop_
_entity_poly.entity_id
_entity_poly.type
_entity_poly.pdbx_seq_one_letter_code
_entity_poly.pdbx_strand_id
1 'polypeptide(L)' 'MAKRLSPEEAGKQIGCSAHCVRIKMQREIWDLGEAYPPKKGVRSTWEYFIWQHKLDKLLGIEKGGGQA' A
#
# COMPACT_ATOMS: atom_id res chain seq x y z
N MET A 1 -10.48 11.94 9.23
CA MET A 1 -9.04 12.07 8.99
C MET A 1 -8.46 10.78 8.44
N ALA A 2 -7.62 10.85 7.43
CA ALA A 2 -7.04 9.65 6.85
C ALA A 2 -6.01 9.03 7.79
N LYS A 3 -6.08 7.73 7.95
CA LYS A 3 -5.13 7.00 8.79
C LYS A 3 -4.01 6.44 7.92
N ARG A 4 -2.78 6.73 8.32
CA ARG A 4 -1.61 6.21 7.63
C ARG A 4 -1.26 4.82 8.16
N LEU A 5 -0.96 3.91 7.26
CA LEU A 5 -0.60 2.55 7.60
C LEU A 5 0.83 2.26 7.16
N SER A 6 1.46 1.29 7.82
CA SER A 6 2.74 0.77 7.37
C SER A 6 2.48 -0.35 6.36
N PRO A 7 3.47 -0.70 5.54
CA PRO A 7 3.32 -1.84 4.63
C PRO A 7 2.96 -3.14 5.36
N GLU A 8 3.47 -3.32 6.59
CA GLU A 8 3.15 -4.50 7.38
C GLU A 8 1.67 -4.54 7.76
N GLU A 9 1.13 -3.40 8.20
CA GLU A 9 -0.27 -3.32 8.57
C GLU A 9 -1.16 -3.54 7.35
N ALA A 10 -0.80 -2.92 6.24
CA ALA A 10 -1.55 -3.10 4.99
C ALA A 10 -1.52 -4.55 4.56
N GLY A 11 -0.35 -5.18 4.64
CA GLY A 11 -0.22 -6.59 4.28
C GLY A 11 -1.09 -7.50 5.11
N LYS A 12 -1.19 -7.21 6.41
CA LYS A 12 -2.04 -8.00 7.30
C LYS A 12 -3.51 -7.91 6.89
N GLN A 13 -3.95 -6.74 6.51
CA GLN A 13 -5.34 -6.54 6.08
C GLN A 13 -5.63 -7.19 4.74
N ILE A 14 -4.64 -7.17 3.85
CA ILE A 14 -4.78 -7.77 2.52
C ILE A 14 -4.60 -9.29 2.59
N GLY A 15 -3.72 -9.75 3.47
CA GLY A 15 -3.40 -11.16 3.60
C GLY A 15 -2.10 -11.52 2.91
N CYS A 16 -1.17 -10.59 2.84
CA CYS A 16 0.13 -10.83 2.23
C CYS A 16 1.23 -10.21 3.08
N SER A 17 2.49 -10.42 2.68
CA SER A 17 3.62 -9.89 3.43
C SER A 17 3.84 -8.41 3.13
N ALA A 18 4.57 -7.74 4.02
CA ALA A 18 4.94 -6.35 3.80
C ALA A 18 5.76 -6.20 2.52
N HIS A 19 6.60 -7.19 2.23
CA HIS A 19 7.41 -7.18 1.01
C HIS A 19 6.53 -7.15 -0.23
N CYS A 20 5.47 -7.95 -0.22
CA CYS A 20 4.52 -7.98 -1.34
C CYS A 20 3.88 -6.61 -1.54
N VAL A 21 3.46 -5.97 -0.45
CA VAL A 21 2.88 -4.63 -0.52
C VAL A 21 3.88 -3.63 -1.13
N ARG A 22 5.12 -3.69 -0.68
CA ARG A 22 6.16 -2.78 -1.18
C ARG A 22 6.37 -2.95 -2.68
N ILE A 23 6.49 -4.19 -3.15
CA ILE A 23 6.71 -4.46 -4.56
C ILE A 23 5.53 -3.98 -5.40
N LYS A 24 4.31 -4.25 -4.95
CA LYS A 24 3.11 -3.83 -5.68
C LYS A 24 3.01 -2.31 -5.77
N MET A 25 3.40 -1.61 -4.72
CA MET A 25 3.41 -0.15 -4.73
C MET A 25 4.51 0.40 -5.62
N GLN A 26 5.71 -0.22 -5.58
CA GLN A 26 6.82 0.21 -6.42
C GLN A 26 6.50 0.08 -7.90
N ARG A 27 5.72 -0.92 -8.26
CA ARG A 27 5.32 -1.17 -9.65
C ARG A 27 4.00 -0.49 -9.99
N GLU A 28 3.46 0.28 -9.06
CA GLU A 28 2.21 1.01 -9.24
C GLU A 28 1.04 0.09 -9.63
N ILE A 29 1.07 -1.13 -9.11
CA ILE A 29 -0.01 -2.08 -9.33
C ILE A 29 -1.17 -1.78 -8.39
N TRP A 30 -0.85 -1.43 -7.15
CA TRP A 30 -1.85 -1.06 -6.14
C TRP A 30 -1.76 0.43 -5.83
N ASP A 31 -2.88 1.10 -5.91
CA ASP A 31 -2.98 2.52 -5.54
C ASP A 31 -3.40 2.63 -4.07
N LEU A 32 -2.44 2.42 -3.19
CA LEU A 32 -2.66 2.50 -1.75
C LEU A 32 -2.22 3.83 -1.16
N GLY A 33 -1.54 4.63 -1.96
CA GLY A 33 -0.99 5.88 -1.50
C GLY A 33 0.19 6.26 -2.36
N GLU A 34 1.29 6.60 -1.70
CA GLU A 34 2.48 7.04 -2.41
C GLU A 34 3.69 6.22 -1.98
N ALA A 35 4.59 5.96 -2.92
CA ALA A 35 5.85 5.29 -2.66
C ALA A 35 6.96 6.16 -3.22
N TYR A 36 7.89 6.55 -2.36
CA TYR A 36 9.00 7.40 -2.75
C TYR A 36 10.31 6.61 -2.77
N PRO A 37 11.02 6.62 -3.90
CA PRO A 37 12.28 5.90 -3.98
C PRO A 37 13.37 6.57 -3.14
N PRO A 38 14.45 5.85 -2.83
CA PRO A 38 15.58 6.44 -2.12
C PRO A 38 16.11 7.64 -2.89
N LYS A 39 16.46 8.69 -2.17
CA LYS A 39 17.03 9.88 -2.77
C LYS A 39 18.21 10.33 -1.94
N LYS A 40 19.36 10.45 -2.58
CA LYS A 40 20.59 10.85 -1.91
C LYS A 40 20.43 12.17 -1.16
N GLY A 41 20.81 12.16 0.11
CA GLY A 41 20.71 13.34 0.95
C GLY A 41 19.33 13.57 1.56
N VAL A 42 18.34 12.79 1.15
CA VAL A 42 16.97 12.93 1.66
C VAL A 42 16.54 11.67 2.40
N ARG A 43 16.66 10.52 1.76
CA ARG A 43 16.33 9.24 2.38
C ARG A 43 17.16 8.13 1.76
N SER A 44 17.48 7.12 2.56
CA SER A 44 18.32 6.01 2.10
C SER A 44 17.51 4.78 1.67
N THR A 45 16.21 4.76 1.96
CA THR A 45 15.35 3.64 1.63
C THR A 45 14.05 4.15 1.03
N TRP A 46 13.27 3.22 0.46
CA TRP A 46 11.93 3.55 -0.01
C TRP A 46 11.06 3.98 1.17
N GLU A 47 10.23 4.97 0.92
CA GLU A 47 9.27 5.44 1.91
C GLU A 47 7.86 5.24 1.37
N TYR A 48 6.98 4.70 2.21
CA TYR A 48 5.63 4.35 1.80
C TYR A 48 4.60 5.08 2.64
N PHE A 49 3.64 5.70 1.97
CA PHE A 49 2.50 6.34 2.62
C PHE A 49 1.25 5.61 2.16
N ILE A 50 0.68 4.82 3.06
CA ILE A 50 -0.49 4.01 2.76
C ILE A 50 -1.67 4.56 3.57
N TRP A 51 -2.77 4.83 2.89
CA TRP A 51 -3.94 5.40 3.51
C TRP A 51 -5.03 4.35 3.68
N GLN A 52 -5.64 4.31 4.85
CA GLN A 52 -6.66 3.30 5.16
C GLN A 52 -7.81 3.34 4.16
N HIS A 53 -8.27 4.53 3.79
CA HIS A 53 -9.40 4.63 2.88
C HIS A 53 -9.06 4.09 1.48
N LYS A 54 -7.82 4.23 1.04
CA LYS A 54 -7.41 3.66 -0.24
C LYS A 54 -7.29 2.14 -0.17
N LEU A 55 -6.81 1.66 0.97
CA LEU A 55 -6.72 0.22 1.20
C LEU A 55 -8.12 -0.40 1.25
N ASP A 56 -9.03 0.25 1.94
CA ASP A 56 -10.42 -0.22 2.01
C ASP A 56 -11.04 -0.30 0.63
N LYS A 57 -10.75 0.69 -0.21
CA LYS A 57 -11.25 0.71 -1.57
C LYS A 57 -10.68 -0.44 -2.39
N LEU A 58 -9.40 -0.71 -2.22
CA LEU A 58 -8.76 -1.83 -2.92
C LEU A 58 -9.37 -3.15 -2.48
N LEU A 59 -9.52 -3.35 -1.19
CA LEU A 59 -10.09 -4.57 -0.64
C LEU A 59 -11.55 -4.73 -1.07
N GLY A 60 -12.26 -3.62 -1.12
CA GLY A 60 -13.64 -3.64 -1.59
C GLY A 60 -13.75 -4.07 -3.04
N ILE A 61 -12.83 -3.61 -3.87
CA ILE A 61 -12.81 -3.99 -5.28
C ILE A 61 -12.54 -5.47 -5.43
N GLU A 62 -11.54 -5.99 -4.71
CA GLU A 62 -11.18 -7.40 -4.79
C GLU A 62 -12.27 -8.31 -4.27
N LYS A 63 -12.88 -7.92 -3.16
CA LYS A 63 -13.95 -8.73 -2.56
C LYS A 63 -15.27 -8.53 -3.29
N GLY A 64 -15.53 -7.28 -3.70
CA GLY A 64 -16.77 -6.94 -4.35
C GLY A 64 -16.83 -7.40 -5.80
N GLY A 65 -15.66 -7.52 -6.44
CA GLY A 65 -15.60 -7.97 -7.83
C GLY A 65 -16.22 -9.33 -8.02
N GLY A 66 -16.10 -10.19 -7.03
CA GLY A 66 -16.72 -11.50 -7.09
C GLY A 66 -18.20 -11.48 -6.81
N GLN A 67 -18.71 -10.38 -6.30
CA GLN A 67 -20.10 -10.25 -5.94
C GLN A 67 -20.90 -9.44 -6.97
N ALA A 68 -20.19 -8.57 -7.64
CA ALA A 68 -20.83 -7.72 -8.62
C ALA A 68 -21.36 -8.51 -9.80
#